data_07ed07ed2055f7285ce7293b24d480c7
#
_entry.id   07ed07ed2055f7285ce7293b24d480c7
#
_cell.length_a   1.000
_cell.length_b   1.000
_cell.length_c   1.000
_cell.angle_alpha   90.00
_cell.angle_beta   90.00
_cell.angle_gamma   90.00
#
_symmetry.space_group_name_H-M   'P 1'
#
loop_
_entity.id
_entity.type
_entity.pdbx_description
1 polymer ?
#
loop_
_entity_poly.entity_id
_entity_poly.type
_entity_poly.pdbx_seq_one_letter_code
_entity_poly.pdbx_strand_id
1 'polypeptide(L)'
;MNDRPFTHVIELLHKAGLRPTRQRMALARLLFDEGNRHLTAEDLHREAKNANIPVSLATVYNTLHQFTSAGLLREMVVEPGRAYFDTNLTRHHHFFFEDTGEIEDIPHNLVSISQLPKIPKGTAISKVDVVVRLRSAEQVKN
;
A
#
# COMPACT_ATOMS: atom_id res chain seq x y z
N MET A 1 -20.81 -20.27 -13.08
CA MET A 1 -19.68 -19.41 -13.22
C MET A 1 -18.43 -20.04 -12.71
N ASN A 2 -17.49 -20.24 -13.57
CA ASN A 2 -16.31 -21.04 -13.26
C ASN A 2 -15.05 -20.21 -13.15
N ASP A 3 -15.13 -19.14 -12.41
CA ASP A 3 -13.93 -18.37 -12.18
C ASP A 3 -12.98 -19.18 -11.34
N ARG A 4 -11.90 -19.59 -11.95
CA ARG A 4 -10.84 -20.25 -11.23
C ARG A 4 -10.30 -19.29 -10.18
N PRO A 5 -10.02 -19.75 -8.97
CA PRO A 5 -9.62 -18.86 -7.86
C PRO A 5 -8.46 -17.90 -8.17
N PHE A 6 -7.60 -18.26 -9.11
CA PHE A 6 -6.41 -17.47 -9.40
C PHE A 6 -6.45 -16.74 -10.74
N THR A 7 -7.56 -16.81 -11.50
CA THR A 7 -7.60 -16.20 -12.85
C THR A 7 -7.33 -14.70 -12.80
N HIS A 8 -7.97 -14.01 -11.87
CA HIS A 8 -7.80 -12.57 -11.72
C HIS A 8 -6.37 -12.19 -11.39
N VAL A 9 -5.75 -12.87 -10.44
CA VAL A 9 -4.38 -12.51 -10.01
C VAL A 9 -3.35 -12.93 -11.06
N ILE A 10 -3.59 -13.99 -11.82
CA ILE A 10 -2.69 -14.38 -12.93
C ILE A 10 -2.65 -13.26 -13.95
N GLU A 11 -3.82 -12.74 -14.37
CA GLU A 11 -3.90 -11.64 -15.32
C GLU A 11 -3.22 -10.38 -14.77
N LEU A 12 -3.45 -10.07 -13.51
CA LEU A 12 -2.85 -8.93 -12.85
C LEU A 12 -1.32 -9.02 -12.91
N LEU A 13 -0.76 -10.17 -12.57
CA LEU A 13 0.68 -10.39 -12.57
C LEU A 13 1.25 -10.33 -13.99
N HIS A 14 0.58 -10.95 -14.97
CA HIS A 14 1.02 -10.92 -16.37
C HIS A 14 1.09 -9.48 -16.90
N LYS A 15 0.07 -8.68 -16.64
CA LYS A 15 0.04 -7.29 -17.09
C LYS A 15 1.15 -6.47 -16.46
N ALA A 16 1.57 -6.83 -15.25
CA ALA A 16 2.65 -6.15 -14.55
C ALA A 16 4.04 -6.69 -14.95
N GLY A 17 4.09 -7.68 -15.83
CA GLY A 17 5.35 -8.29 -16.25
C GLY A 17 5.94 -9.25 -15.23
N LEU A 18 5.13 -9.75 -14.31
CA LEU A 18 5.58 -10.65 -13.26
C LEU A 18 5.14 -12.08 -13.54
N ARG A 19 6.08 -13.00 -13.32
CA ARG A 19 5.78 -14.42 -13.45
C ARG A 19 4.84 -14.86 -12.33
N PRO A 20 3.71 -15.54 -12.64
CA PRO A 20 2.77 -15.99 -11.61
C PRO A 20 3.27 -17.27 -10.92
N THR A 21 4.03 -17.09 -9.85
CA THR A 21 4.43 -18.19 -8.98
C THR A 21 3.35 -18.44 -7.93
N ARG A 22 3.39 -19.60 -7.29
CA ARG A 22 2.45 -19.93 -6.21
C ARG A 22 2.42 -18.87 -5.13
N GLN A 23 3.59 -18.46 -4.67
CA GLN A 23 3.69 -17.47 -3.60
C GLN A 23 3.15 -16.11 -4.04
N ARG A 24 3.51 -15.66 -5.24
CA ARG A 24 3.01 -14.39 -5.78
C ARG A 24 1.49 -14.41 -5.92
N MET A 25 0.93 -15.50 -6.45
CA MET A 25 -0.51 -15.62 -6.62
C MET A 25 -1.24 -15.61 -5.27
N ALA A 26 -0.72 -16.34 -4.30
CA ALA A 26 -1.34 -16.41 -2.98
C ALA A 26 -1.31 -15.05 -2.28
N LEU A 27 -0.17 -14.36 -2.30
CA LEU A 27 -0.06 -13.04 -1.69
C LEU A 27 -0.88 -11.98 -2.44
N ALA A 28 -0.93 -12.09 -3.77
CA ALA A 28 -1.74 -11.17 -4.57
C ALA A 28 -3.23 -11.29 -4.25
N ARG A 29 -3.73 -12.50 -3.99
CA ARG A 29 -5.11 -12.68 -3.58
C ARG A 29 -5.41 -12.00 -2.26
N LEU A 30 -4.52 -12.15 -1.28
CA LEU A 30 -4.68 -11.48 0.00
C LEU A 30 -4.69 -9.96 -0.15
N LEU A 31 -3.86 -9.43 -1.05
CA LEU A 31 -3.74 -8.00 -1.25
C LEU A 31 -4.91 -7.40 -2.04
N PHE A 32 -5.37 -8.07 -3.09
CA PHE A 32 -6.21 -7.43 -4.11
C PHE A 32 -7.65 -7.93 -4.19
N ASP A 33 -8.00 -9.01 -3.51
CA ASP A 33 -9.35 -9.59 -3.64
C ASP A 33 -10.43 -8.83 -2.87
N GLU A 34 -10.08 -8.09 -1.84
CA GLU A 34 -11.05 -7.48 -0.94
C GLU A 34 -11.07 -5.94 -0.99
N GLY A 35 -10.82 -5.37 -2.15
CA GLY A 35 -10.83 -3.93 -2.32
C GLY A 35 -9.53 -3.26 -1.87
N ASN A 36 -9.57 -1.94 -1.75
CA ASN A 36 -8.37 -1.17 -1.43
C ASN A 36 -7.98 -1.32 0.04
N ARG A 37 -6.69 -1.43 0.27
CA ARG A 37 -6.15 -1.60 1.63
C ARG A 37 -4.79 -0.97 1.79
N HIS A 38 -4.47 -0.70 3.06
CA HIS A 38 -3.14 -0.26 3.50
C HIS A 38 -2.64 -1.29 4.49
N LEU A 39 -1.42 -1.75 4.33
CA LEU A 39 -0.87 -2.75 5.25
C LEU A 39 0.65 -2.70 5.29
N THR A 40 1.19 -3.25 6.37
CA THR A 40 2.63 -3.48 6.51
C THR A 40 2.97 -4.88 6.03
N ALA A 41 4.27 -5.15 5.84
CA ALA A 41 4.72 -6.50 5.51
C ALA A 41 4.39 -7.49 6.62
N GLU A 42 4.48 -7.05 7.87
CA GLU A 42 4.14 -7.87 9.03
C GLU A 42 2.66 -8.25 9.03
N ASP A 43 1.78 -7.31 8.65
CA ASP A 43 0.35 -7.59 8.51
C ASP A 43 0.11 -8.68 7.47
N LEU A 44 0.72 -8.54 6.30
CA LEU A 44 0.54 -9.51 5.22
C LEU A 44 1.11 -10.88 5.61
N HIS A 45 2.26 -10.90 6.29
CA HIS A 45 2.84 -12.13 6.77
C HIS A 45 1.92 -12.85 7.75
N ARG A 46 1.30 -12.11 8.66
CA ARG A 46 0.34 -12.66 9.63
C ARG A 46 -0.88 -13.23 8.91
N GLU A 47 -1.40 -12.51 7.92
CA GLU A 47 -2.54 -12.99 7.12
C GLU A 47 -2.20 -14.25 6.35
N ALA A 48 -1.00 -14.30 5.77
CA ALA A 48 -0.52 -15.48 5.06
C ALA A 48 -0.44 -16.69 5.99
N LYS A 49 0.08 -16.49 7.19
CA LYS A 49 0.16 -17.54 8.20
C LYS A 49 -1.22 -18.04 8.58
N ASN A 50 -2.17 -17.14 8.80
CA ASN A 50 -3.54 -17.50 9.12
C ASN A 50 -4.26 -18.23 7.98
N ALA A 51 -3.83 -17.97 6.75
CA ALA A 51 -4.38 -18.64 5.56
C ALA A 51 -3.60 -19.90 5.15
N ASN A 52 -2.67 -20.33 5.99
CA ASN A 52 -1.81 -21.50 5.74
C ASN A 52 -0.96 -21.38 4.47
N ILE A 53 -0.51 -20.17 4.19
CA ILE A 53 0.43 -19.91 3.09
C ILE A 53 1.84 -19.93 3.66
N PRO A 54 2.68 -20.93 3.29
CA PRO A 54 4.04 -21.04 3.84
C PRO A 54 4.97 -20.04 3.17
N VAL A 55 5.19 -18.92 3.82
CA VAL A 55 6.04 -17.86 3.31
C VAL A 55 6.75 -17.18 4.47
N SER A 56 8.04 -16.87 4.30
CA SER A 56 8.80 -16.14 5.32
C SER A 56 8.50 -14.64 5.24
N LEU A 57 8.78 -13.93 6.32
CA LEU A 57 8.65 -12.47 6.33
C LEU A 57 9.55 -11.83 5.27
N ALA A 58 10.78 -12.36 5.10
CA ALA A 58 11.69 -11.86 4.07
C ALA A 58 11.10 -12.00 2.67
N THR A 59 10.45 -13.13 2.38
CA THR A 59 9.78 -13.34 1.09
C THR A 59 8.60 -12.38 0.92
N VAL A 60 7.85 -12.12 1.98
CA VAL A 60 6.75 -11.14 1.94
C VAL A 60 7.29 -9.76 1.59
N TYR A 61 8.37 -9.30 2.24
CA TYR A 61 9.00 -8.02 1.91
C TYR A 61 9.44 -7.97 0.46
N ASN A 62 10.15 -9.01 -0.01
CA ASN A 62 10.63 -9.05 -1.38
C ASN A 62 9.48 -9.00 -2.39
N THR A 63 8.41 -9.72 -2.12
CA THR A 63 7.23 -9.73 -3.00
C THR A 63 6.55 -8.36 -3.03
N LEU A 64 6.39 -7.72 -1.87
CA LEU A 64 5.80 -6.38 -1.81
C LEU A 64 6.65 -5.37 -2.58
N HIS A 65 7.97 -5.44 -2.48
CA HIS A 65 8.85 -4.56 -3.25
C HIS A 65 8.78 -4.83 -4.75
N GLN A 66 8.69 -6.10 -5.15
CA GLN A 66 8.51 -6.46 -6.55
C GLN A 66 7.18 -5.93 -7.09
N PHE A 67 6.11 -6.04 -6.33
CA PHE A 67 4.80 -5.53 -6.71
C PHE A 67 4.81 -4.01 -6.81
N THR A 68 5.51 -3.34 -5.90
CA THR A 68 5.65 -1.88 -5.92
C THR A 68 6.42 -1.44 -7.17
N SER A 69 7.55 -2.09 -7.46
CA SER A 69 8.35 -1.78 -8.65
C SER A 69 7.59 -2.04 -9.94
N ALA A 70 6.69 -3.01 -9.94
CA ALA A 70 5.87 -3.35 -11.11
C ALA A 70 4.61 -2.48 -11.24
N GLY A 71 4.39 -1.55 -10.32
CA GLY A 71 3.27 -0.63 -10.39
C GLY A 71 1.95 -1.16 -9.82
N LEU A 72 1.98 -2.27 -9.08
CA LEU A 72 0.78 -2.85 -8.48
C LEU A 72 0.46 -2.28 -7.10
N LEU A 73 1.46 -1.75 -6.45
CA LEU A 73 1.36 -1.17 -5.11
C LEU A 73 2.07 0.16 -5.06
N ARG A 74 1.74 0.95 -4.07
CA ARG A 74 2.46 2.16 -3.72
C ARG A 74 3.00 2.02 -2.31
N GLU A 75 4.28 2.33 -2.12
CA GLU A 75 4.88 2.36 -0.79
C GLU A 75 4.70 3.73 -0.17
N MET A 76 4.34 3.77 1.10
CA MET A 76 4.16 4.99 1.87
C MET A 76 5.02 4.94 3.12
N VAL A 77 5.72 6.03 3.41
CA VAL A 77 6.48 6.16 4.66
C VAL A 77 5.83 7.26 5.47
N VAL A 78 5.09 6.89 6.50
CA VAL A 78 4.41 7.84 7.39
C VAL A 78 5.17 8.08 8.69
N GLU A 79 6.11 7.18 9.00
CA GLU A 79 7.03 7.34 10.11
C GLU A 79 8.33 6.58 9.83
N PRO A 80 9.46 7.01 10.42
CA PRO A 80 10.75 6.37 10.16
C PRO A 80 10.76 4.88 10.50
N GLY A 81 11.36 4.08 9.62
CA GLY A 81 11.52 2.65 9.85
C GLY A 81 10.27 1.82 9.64
N ARG A 82 9.18 2.42 9.17
CA ARG A 82 7.93 1.69 8.97
C ARG A 82 7.35 1.97 7.60
N ALA A 83 7.32 0.96 6.76
CA ALA A 83 6.77 1.06 5.42
C ALA A 83 5.35 0.51 5.39
N TYR A 84 4.45 1.26 4.78
CA TYR A 84 3.09 0.83 4.48
C TYR A 84 2.96 0.67 2.98
N PHE A 85 2.18 -0.31 2.57
CA PHE A 85 1.90 -0.58 1.16
C PHE A 85 0.41 -0.34 0.90
N ASP A 86 0.13 0.37 -0.18
CA ASP A 86 -1.22 0.79 -0.54
C ASP A 86 -1.61 0.16 -1.87
N THR A 87 -2.72 -0.54 -1.90
CA THR A 87 -3.23 -1.14 -3.13
C THR A 87 -4.00 -0.13 -3.98
N ASN A 88 -4.39 1.01 -3.40
CA ASN A 88 -5.09 2.06 -4.12
C ASN A 88 -4.09 2.94 -4.86
N LEU A 89 -4.05 2.81 -6.18
CA LEU A 89 -3.14 3.56 -7.04
C LEU A 89 -3.72 4.91 -7.50
N THR A 90 -4.96 5.21 -7.15
CA THR A 90 -5.58 6.47 -7.51
C THR A 90 -4.97 7.60 -6.69
N ARG A 91 -5.10 8.83 -7.19
CA ARG A 91 -4.54 9.98 -6.53
C ARG A 91 -5.35 10.31 -5.27
N HIS A 92 -4.70 10.27 -4.12
CA HIS A 92 -5.34 10.53 -2.84
C HIS A 92 -4.30 10.90 -1.79
N HIS A 93 -4.78 11.39 -0.64
CA HIS A 93 -3.97 11.68 0.52
C HIS A 93 -4.41 10.77 1.67
N HIS A 94 -3.86 10.93 2.86
CA HIS A 94 -4.10 9.99 3.94
C HIS A 94 -4.24 10.65 5.29
N PHE A 95 -5.16 10.11 6.11
CA PHE A 95 -5.10 10.25 7.56
C PHE A 95 -4.23 9.14 8.11
N PHE A 96 -3.38 9.46 9.06
CA PHE A 96 -2.64 8.47 9.82
C PHE A 96 -3.01 8.60 11.29
N PHE A 97 -3.58 7.54 11.85
CA PHE A 97 -4.01 7.51 13.26
C PHE A 97 -2.83 7.06 14.10
N GLU A 98 -2.20 8.00 14.79
CA GLU A 98 -0.97 7.74 15.55
C GLU A 98 -1.18 6.72 16.65
N ASP A 99 -2.38 6.66 17.24
CA ASP A 99 -2.67 5.75 18.35
C ASP A 99 -2.78 4.29 17.91
N THR A 100 -3.28 4.04 16.71
CA THR A 100 -3.55 2.67 16.23
C THR A 100 -2.64 2.24 15.09
N GLY A 101 -2.01 3.18 14.39
CA GLY A 101 -1.24 2.91 13.19
C GLY A 101 -2.12 2.69 11.95
N GLU A 102 -3.41 2.93 12.05
CA GLU A 102 -4.31 2.80 10.91
C GLU A 102 -4.15 3.94 9.93
N ILE A 103 -4.47 3.68 8.68
CA ILE A 103 -4.43 4.66 7.59
C ILE A 103 -5.78 4.68 6.90
N GLU A 104 -6.25 5.89 6.60
CA GLU A 104 -7.52 6.08 5.90
C GLU A 104 -7.30 7.05 4.74
N ASP A 105 -7.88 6.75 3.57
CA ASP A 105 -7.73 7.58 2.38
C ASP A 105 -8.51 8.88 2.50
N ILE A 106 -7.89 9.96 2.04
CA ILE A 106 -8.55 11.25 1.86
C ILE A 106 -8.63 11.49 0.35
N PRO A 107 -9.83 11.67 -0.22
CA PRO A 107 -9.94 12.01 -1.65
C PRO A 107 -9.11 13.25 -1.98
N HIS A 108 -8.40 13.21 -3.11
CA HIS A 108 -7.45 14.27 -3.47
C HIS A 108 -8.12 15.66 -3.56
N ASN A 109 -9.39 15.70 -3.92
CA ASN A 109 -10.12 16.97 -4.08
C ASN A 109 -10.52 17.61 -2.75
N LEU A 110 -10.33 16.92 -1.62
CA LEU A 110 -10.60 17.47 -0.30
C LEU A 110 -9.36 18.11 0.34
N VAL A 111 -8.21 18.01 -0.31
CA VAL A 111 -6.98 18.66 0.14
C VAL A 111 -6.53 19.63 -0.94
N SER A 112 -6.42 20.90 -0.59
CA SER A 112 -6.01 21.93 -1.52
C SER A 112 -4.65 22.49 -1.10
N ILE A 113 -3.69 22.47 -2.03
CA ILE A 113 -2.37 23.06 -1.82
C ILE A 113 -2.28 24.28 -2.73
N SER A 114 -2.34 25.46 -2.12
CA SER A 114 -2.39 26.70 -2.88
C SER A 114 -1.02 27.16 -3.36
N GLN A 115 0.05 26.68 -2.77
CA GLN A 115 1.38 27.17 -3.07
C GLN A 115 2.44 26.11 -2.74
N LEU A 116 3.35 25.91 -3.69
CA LEU A 116 4.53 25.06 -3.49
C LEU A 116 5.77 25.92 -3.74
N PRO A 117 6.87 25.63 -3.05
CA PRO A 117 8.12 26.34 -3.33
C PRO A 117 8.62 26.00 -4.73
N LYS A 118 9.46 26.89 -5.26
CA LYS A 118 10.11 26.66 -6.54
C LYS A 118 11.00 25.43 -6.44
N ILE A 119 10.85 24.51 -7.40
CA ILE A 119 11.64 23.28 -7.39
C ILE A 119 13.06 23.52 -7.92
N PRO A 120 14.04 22.73 -7.49
CA PRO A 120 15.41 22.85 -7.99
C PRO A 120 15.50 22.63 -9.51
N LYS A 121 16.45 23.30 -10.14
CA LYS A 121 16.71 23.14 -11.57
C LYS A 121 16.99 21.67 -11.90
N GLY A 122 16.46 21.22 -13.03
CA GLY A 122 16.68 19.86 -13.50
C GLY A 122 15.79 18.82 -12.81
N THR A 123 14.82 19.26 -12.01
CA THR A 123 13.90 18.35 -11.34
C THR A 123 12.47 18.57 -11.83
N ALA A 124 11.63 17.58 -11.58
CA ALA A 124 10.20 17.65 -11.83
C ALA A 124 9.47 17.04 -10.64
N ILE A 125 8.30 17.56 -10.32
CA ILE A 125 7.50 17.01 -9.24
C ILE A 125 6.92 15.68 -9.70
N SER A 126 7.31 14.61 -9.03
CA SER A 126 6.72 13.29 -9.28
C SER A 126 5.34 13.21 -8.65
N LYS A 127 5.24 13.66 -7.40
CA LYS A 127 4.00 13.52 -6.68
C LYS A 127 4.06 14.37 -5.40
N VAL A 128 2.90 14.80 -4.92
CA VAL A 128 2.76 15.49 -3.64
C VAL A 128 1.79 14.69 -2.79
N ASP A 129 2.24 14.28 -1.61
CA ASP A 129 1.42 13.54 -0.67
C ASP A 129 1.19 14.36 0.59
N VAL A 130 -0.03 14.35 1.08
CA VAL A 130 -0.36 14.96 2.36
C VAL A 130 -0.75 13.85 3.33
N VAL A 131 -0.09 13.83 4.47
CA VAL A 131 -0.43 12.92 5.55
C VAL A 131 -0.89 13.77 6.73
N VAL A 132 -2.15 13.62 7.08
CA VAL A 132 -2.72 14.30 8.24
C VAL A 132 -2.63 13.35 9.43
N ARG A 133 -1.80 13.72 10.39
CA ARG A 133 -1.55 12.86 11.55
C ARG A 133 -2.57 13.18 12.64
N LEU A 134 -3.29 12.15 13.07
CA LEU A 134 -4.37 12.30 14.03
C LEU A 134 -4.01 11.60 15.35
N ARG A 135 -4.41 12.21 16.43
CA ARG A 135 -4.36 11.61 17.76
C ARG A 135 -5.75 11.69 18.35
N SER A 136 -6.04 10.83 19.32
CA SER A 136 -7.29 10.93 20.06
C SER A 136 -7.42 12.34 20.65
N ALA A 137 -8.59 12.94 20.53
CA ALA A 137 -8.86 14.28 21.05
C ALA A 137 -8.63 14.37 22.56
N GLU A 138 -8.80 13.25 23.27
CA GLU A 138 -8.56 13.19 24.72
C GLU A 138 -7.08 13.31 25.09
N GLN A 139 -6.18 13.02 24.14
CA GLN A 139 -4.73 13.11 24.36
C GLN A 139 -4.16 14.47 24.03
N VAL A 140 -4.93 15.33 23.38
CA VAL A 140 -4.51 16.68 23.04
C VAL A 140 -4.87 17.61 24.20
N LYS A 141 -3.96 17.72 25.16
CA LYS A 141 -4.12 18.65 26.27
C LYS A 141 -3.32 19.90 25.98
N ASN A 142 -3.97 21.02 26.14
CA ASN A 142 -3.31 22.31 26.01
C ASN A 142 -2.42 22.58 27.23
#